data_2df6ed8e9a632cde805b1a3bc17165fd
#
_entry.id   2df6ed8e9a632cde805b1a3bc17165fd
#
_cell.length_a   1.000
_cell.length_b   1.000
_cell.length_c   1.000
_cell.angle_alpha   90.00
_cell.angle_beta   90.00
_cell.angle_gamma   90.00
#
_symmetry.space_group_name_H-M   'P 1'
#
loop_
_entity.id
_entity.type
_entity.pdbx_description
1 polymer ?
#
loop_
_entity_poly.entity_id
_entity_poly.type
_entity_poly.pdbx_seq_one_letter_code
_entity_poly.pdbx_strand_id
1 'polypeptide(L)'
;RFLFFGMQFVLDGTIRKRYPEEVSNPEYQMYLDMGFSPEEIAMFFQIYPTMLVGGGEDWLRVTYGMPWTSTPIEGIEGSNPIWCQVKSITSEGGDADKLAACISVRGNGVLSVPVENDVPRGRYSISLNFWNEGRSKDVNNCFTIIVR
;
A
#
# COMPACT_ATOMS: atom_id res chain seq x y z
N ARG A 1 -30.62 3.41 -7.65
CA ARG A 1 -30.22 3.10 -9.02
C ARG A 1 -28.71 3.23 -9.19
N PHE A 2 -28.05 2.14 -9.57
CA PHE A 2 -26.64 2.18 -9.95
C PHE A 2 -26.55 2.55 -11.43
N LEU A 3 -25.86 3.63 -11.76
CA LEU A 3 -25.48 3.96 -13.12
C LEU A 3 -23.99 3.65 -13.29
N PHE A 4 -23.68 2.53 -13.93
CA PHE A 4 -22.36 2.24 -14.40
C PHE A 4 -22.26 2.64 -15.85
N PHE A 5 -21.53 3.67 -16.15
CA PHE A 5 -21.13 3.99 -17.51
C PHE A 5 -20.09 2.96 -17.94
N GLY A 6 -20.50 1.89 -18.55
CA GLY A 6 -19.76 0.81 -19.18
C GLY A 6 -18.23 0.81 -19.25
N MET A 7 -17.58 1.55 -18.41
CA MET A 7 -16.12 1.65 -18.35
C MET A 7 -15.59 0.58 -17.40
N GLN A 8 -14.70 -0.23 -17.92
CA GLN A 8 -13.83 -1.04 -17.09
C GLN A 8 -12.82 -0.12 -16.40
N PHE A 9 -12.98 0.06 -15.09
CA PHE A 9 -11.98 0.75 -14.30
C PHE A 9 -10.86 -0.23 -13.97
N VAL A 10 -9.73 -0.08 -14.65
CA VAL A 10 -8.49 -0.73 -14.25
C VAL A 10 -7.68 0.32 -13.49
N LEU A 11 -7.80 0.32 -12.19
CA LEU A 11 -6.90 1.08 -11.33
C LEU A 11 -5.73 0.18 -10.94
N ASP A 12 -4.56 0.46 -11.47
CA ASP A 12 -3.34 -0.22 -11.08
C ASP A 12 -2.77 0.42 -9.81
N GLY A 13 -3.03 -0.23 -8.67
CA GLY A 13 -2.35 0.09 -7.42
C GLY A 13 -1.08 -0.75 -7.28
N THR A 14 0.07 -0.13 -7.16
CA THR A 14 1.32 -0.83 -6.87
C THR A 14 1.64 -0.72 -5.40
N ILE A 15 1.65 -1.86 -4.70
CA ILE A 15 2.10 -1.95 -3.31
C ILE A 15 3.57 -2.35 -3.33
N ARG A 16 4.42 -1.47 -2.82
CA ARG A 16 5.87 -1.73 -2.71
C ARG A 16 6.21 -2.05 -1.26
N LYS A 17 6.73 -3.25 -1.04
CA LYS A 17 7.32 -3.63 0.25
C LYS A 17 8.79 -3.25 0.25
N ARG A 18 9.10 -1.98 0.34
CA ARG A 18 10.45 -1.48 0.50
C ARG A 18 10.61 -0.96 1.92
N TYR A 19 11.42 -1.66 2.67
CA TYR A 19 11.85 -1.19 3.97
C TYR A 19 13.16 -0.43 3.81
N PRO A 20 13.41 0.59 4.64
CA PRO A 20 14.72 1.21 4.67
C PRO A 20 15.76 0.17 5.08
N GLU A 21 16.88 0.16 4.40
CA GLU A 21 18.03 -0.69 4.72
C GLU A 21 19.01 0.09 5.57
N GLU A 22 19.53 -0.56 6.60
CA GLU A 22 20.58 -0.01 7.41
C GLU A 22 21.92 -0.25 6.71
N VAL A 23 22.58 0.83 6.34
CA VAL A 23 23.86 0.80 5.65
C VAL A 23 24.92 1.59 6.43
N SER A 24 26.18 1.33 6.17
CA SER A 24 27.28 2.09 6.74
C SER A 24 27.17 3.57 6.34
N ASN A 25 27.36 4.44 7.29
CA ASN A 25 27.33 5.89 7.05
C ASN A 25 28.72 6.38 6.59
N PRO A 26 28.87 6.82 5.34
CA PRO A 26 30.18 7.28 4.85
C PRO A 26 30.67 8.55 5.55
N GLU A 27 29.77 9.42 6.03
CA GLU A 27 30.15 10.60 6.81
C GLU A 27 30.78 10.20 8.14
N TYR A 28 30.28 9.18 8.80
CA TYR A 28 30.85 8.67 10.03
C TYR A 28 32.29 8.21 9.82
N GLN A 29 32.54 7.46 8.75
CA GLN A 29 33.88 7.01 8.41
C GLN A 29 34.82 8.19 8.10
N MET A 30 34.32 9.21 7.42
CA MET A 30 35.08 10.43 7.13
C MET A 30 35.58 11.12 8.43
N TYR A 31 34.72 11.24 9.43
CA TYR A 31 35.12 11.84 10.72
C TYR A 31 36.11 10.98 11.50
N LEU A 32 35.97 9.66 11.45
CA LEU A 32 36.96 8.75 12.01
C LEU A 32 38.33 8.94 11.36
N ASP A 33 38.36 9.05 10.03
CA ASP A 33 39.59 9.27 9.25
C ASP A 33 40.25 10.64 9.55
N MET A 34 39.43 11.62 9.95
CA MET A 34 39.91 12.94 10.41
C MET A 34 40.45 12.91 11.83
N GLY A 35 40.32 11.80 12.56
CA GLY A 35 40.89 11.62 13.90
C GLY A 35 39.89 11.85 15.05
N PHE A 36 38.61 12.04 14.79
CA PHE A 36 37.61 12.14 15.84
C PHE A 36 37.30 10.78 16.45
N SER A 37 37.05 10.73 17.75
CA SER A 37 36.58 9.50 18.40
C SER A 37 35.09 9.25 18.15
N PRO A 38 34.61 8.01 18.29
CA PRO A 38 33.18 7.70 18.19
C PRO A 38 32.31 8.56 19.10
N GLU A 39 32.76 8.83 20.32
CA GLU A 39 32.03 9.65 21.29
C GLU A 39 31.96 11.12 20.85
N GLU A 40 33.06 11.66 20.31
CA GLU A 40 33.11 13.02 19.78
C GLU A 40 32.19 13.18 18.56
N ILE A 41 32.17 12.21 17.66
CA ILE A 41 31.28 12.21 16.48
C ILE A 41 29.83 12.23 16.91
N ALA A 42 29.44 11.38 17.85
CA ALA A 42 28.06 11.32 18.35
C ALA A 42 27.68 12.61 19.08
N MET A 43 28.58 13.16 19.90
CA MET A 43 28.29 14.34 20.72
C MET A 43 28.25 15.64 19.92
N PHE A 44 29.21 15.86 19.02
CA PHE A 44 29.35 17.13 18.30
C PHE A 44 28.59 17.19 17.01
N PHE A 45 28.48 16.06 16.28
CA PHE A 45 27.90 16.01 14.94
C PHE A 45 26.59 15.26 14.88
N GLN A 46 26.24 14.47 15.90
CA GLN A 46 25.07 13.60 15.94
C GLN A 46 25.01 12.63 14.74
N ILE A 47 26.17 12.17 14.33
CA ILE A 47 26.33 11.22 13.22
C ILE A 47 26.63 9.84 13.81
N TYR A 48 25.98 8.83 13.27
CA TYR A 48 26.05 7.45 13.74
C TYR A 48 26.72 6.55 12.71
N PRO A 49 27.28 5.39 13.15
CA PRO A 49 27.98 4.47 12.23
C PRO A 49 27.15 3.96 11.06
N THR A 50 25.84 3.90 11.26
CA THR A 50 24.90 3.43 10.25
C THR A 50 23.83 4.48 9.99
N MET A 51 23.25 4.40 8.81
CA MET A 51 22.14 5.24 8.41
C MET A 51 21.11 4.41 7.64
N LEU A 52 19.85 4.82 7.68
CA LEU A 52 18.79 4.21 6.93
C LEU A 52 18.72 4.82 5.53
N VAL A 53 18.77 3.99 4.50
CA VAL A 53 18.64 4.40 3.11
C VAL A 53 17.51 3.66 2.40
N GLY A 54 16.94 4.28 1.39
CA GLY A 54 15.82 3.71 0.66
C GLY A 54 14.50 3.95 1.36
N GLY A 55 13.50 3.18 0.98
CA GLY A 55 12.17 3.27 1.56
C GLY A 55 11.31 4.40 0.99
N GLY A 56 11.85 5.58 0.71
CA GLY A 56 11.08 6.71 0.20
C GLY A 56 9.76 6.95 0.94
N GLU A 57 8.64 6.95 0.21
CA GLU A 57 7.31 7.04 0.82
C GLU A 57 6.98 5.83 1.71
N ASP A 58 7.52 4.66 1.40
CA ASP A 58 7.32 3.46 2.19
C ASP A 58 7.97 3.54 3.57
N TRP A 59 9.08 4.28 3.69
CA TRP A 59 9.70 4.54 4.99
C TRP A 59 8.75 5.29 5.94
N LEU A 60 8.05 6.30 5.43
CA LEU A 60 7.05 7.03 6.21
C LEU A 60 5.88 6.13 6.60
N ARG A 61 5.45 5.24 5.69
CA ARG A 61 4.39 4.26 5.97
C ARG A 61 4.79 3.31 7.10
N VAL A 62 6.01 2.78 7.05
CA VAL A 62 6.54 1.89 8.10
C VAL A 62 6.64 2.62 9.44
N THR A 63 7.17 3.85 9.43
CA THR A 63 7.38 4.63 10.65
C THR A 63 6.08 5.00 11.36
N TYR A 64 5.05 5.36 10.59
CA TYR A 64 3.76 5.83 11.12
C TYR A 64 2.63 4.81 11.01
N GLY A 65 2.90 3.61 10.53
CA GLY A 65 1.88 2.56 10.35
C GLY A 65 0.79 2.94 9.34
N MET A 66 1.10 3.72 8.32
CA MET A 66 0.13 4.21 7.34
C MET A 66 -0.19 3.14 6.31
N PRO A 67 -1.45 2.74 6.13
CA PRO A 67 -1.80 1.77 5.11
C PRO A 67 -1.63 2.35 3.69
N TRP A 68 -1.46 1.45 2.70
CA TRP A 68 -1.63 1.84 1.31
C TRP A 68 -3.11 1.99 1.01
N THR A 69 -3.50 3.11 0.42
CA THR A 69 -4.88 3.41 0.05
C THR A 69 -4.98 3.76 -1.43
N SER A 70 -6.03 3.29 -2.08
CA SER A 70 -6.37 3.69 -3.43
C SER A 70 -7.10 5.03 -3.45
N THR A 71 -7.23 5.60 -4.64
CA THR A 71 -8.23 6.62 -4.89
C THR A 71 -9.64 6.00 -4.91
N PRO A 72 -10.71 6.78 -4.68
CA PRO A 72 -12.06 6.30 -4.87
C PRO A 72 -12.32 5.83 -6.31
N ILE A 73 -13.17 4.83 -6.48
CA ILE A 73 -13.61 4.41 -7.81
C ILE A 73 -14.56 5.48 -8.34
N GLU A 74 -14.23 6.01 -9.52
CA GLU A 74 -15.08 6.98 -10.20
C GLU A 74 -16.23 6.31 -10.97
N GLY A 75 -17.29 7.05 -11.23
CA GLY A 75 -18.41 6.57 -12.04
C GLY A 75 -19.44 5.73 -11.28
N ILE A 76 -19.37 5.68 -9.95
CA ILE A 76 -20.41 5.09 -9.14
C ILE A 76 -21.46 6.16 -8.86
N GLU A 77 -22.61 6.02 -9.50
CA GLU A 77 -23.74 6.92 -9.32
C GLU A 77 -25.00 6.15 -8.91
N GLY A 78 -25.78 6.73 -8.06
CA GLY A 78 -27.03 6.14 -7.60
C GLY A 78 -27.58 6.78 -6.35
N SER A 79 -28.65 6.19 -5.83
CA SER A 79 -29.23 6.63 -4.56
C SER A 79 -28.32 6.29 -3.41
N ASN A 80 -27.95 7.28 -2.60
CA ASN A 80 -27.15 7.09 -1.41
C ASN A 80 -27.99 6.57 -0.23
N PRO A 81 -27.38 5.78 0.68
CA PRO A 81 -25.99 5.34 0.68
C PRO A 81 -25.72 4.20 -0.29
N ILE A 82 -24.55 4.19 -0.88
CA ILE A 82 -24.03 3.07 -1.66
C ILE A 82 -22.95 2.38 -0.85
N TRP A 83 -23.07 1.07 -0.67
CA TRP A 83 -22.08 0.24 0.02
C TRP A 83 -21.25 -0.55 -0.96
N CYS A 84 -20.03 -0.87 -0.57
CA CYS A 84 -19.10 -1.64 -1.36
C CYS A 84 -18.41 -2.70 -0.51
N GLN A 85 -18.23 -3.88 -1.09
CA GLN A 85 -17.44 -4.96 -0.48
C GLN A 85 -16.60 -5.68 -1.53
N VAL A 86 -15.53 -6.32 -1.07
CA VAL A 86 -14.75 -7.22 -1.92
C VAL A 86 -15.57 -8.48 -2.18
N LYS A 87 -15.84 -8.77 -3.44
CA LYS A 87 -16.54 -9.98 -3.85
C LYS A 87 -15.60 -11.17 -3.95
N SER A 88 -14.51 -11.00 -4.67
CA SER A 88 -13.51 -12.03 -4.89
C SER A 88 -12.17 -11.44 -5.26
N ILE A 89 -11.10 -12.20 -5.01
CA ILE A 89 -9.74 -11.88 -5.38
C ILE A 89 -9.15 -13.09 -6.09
N THR A 90 -8.54 -12.85 -7.24
CA THR A 90 -7.71 -13.83 -7.94
C THR A 90 -6.27 -13.37 -7.98
N SER A 91 -5.34 -14.31 -7.98
CA SER A 91 -3.91 -13.98 -7.98
C SER A 91 -3.13 -14.75 -9.04
N GLU A 92 -2.12 -14.08 -9.58
CA GLU A 92 -1.08 -14.69 -10.41
C GLU A 92 0.25 -14.61 -9.64
N GLY A 93 0.80 -15.76 -9.28
CA GLY A 93 2.06 -15.86 -8.56
C GLY A 93 2.01 -15.43 -7.09
N GLY A 94 0.82 -15.25 -6.52
CA GLY A 94 0.61 -14.82 -5.14
C GLY A 94 -0.36 -15.72 -4.38
N ASP A 95 -0.90 -15.21 -3.28
CA ASP A 95 -1.90 -15.88 -2.45
C ASP A 95 -3.08 -14.93 -2.20
N ALA A 96 -4.19 -15.19 -2.90
CA ALA A 96 -5.38 -14.36 -2.82
C ALA A 96 -6.02 -14.38 -1.43
N ASP A 97 -5.94 -15.49 -0.70
CA ASP A 97 -6.51 -15.61 0.65
C ASP A 97 -5.79 -14.71 1.65
N LYS A 98 -4.48 -14.58 1.53
CA LYS A 98 -3.69 -13.68 2.38
C LYS A 98 -4.03 -12.21 2.13
N LEU A 99 -4.25 -11.82 0.89
CA LEU A 99 -4.70 -10.47 0.58
C LEU A 99 -6.14 -10.25 1.09
N ALA A 100 -7.03 -11.20 0.89
CA ALA A 100 -8.41 -11.12 1.35
C ALA A 100 -8.52 -10.96 2.87
N ALA A 101 -7.60 -11.55 3.62
CA ALA A 101 -7.57 -11.46 5.09
C ALA A 101 -7.23 -10.06 5.61
N CYS A 102 -6.51 -9.24 4.84
CA CYS A 102 -6.01 -7.94 5.30
C CYS A 102 -6.59 -6.73 4.54
N ILE A 103 -7.13 -6.91 3.35
CA ILE A 103 -7.69 -5.82 2.57
C ILE A 103 -9.01 -5.33 3.15
N SER A 104 -9.24 -4.04 3.09
CA SER A 104 -10.52 -3.42 3.43
C SER A 104 -10.97 -2.48 2.31
N VAL A 105 -12.29 -2.25 2.24
CA VAL A 105 -12.87 -1.34 1.25
C VAL A 105 -13.95 -0.50 1.92
N ARG A 106 -13.99 0.78 1.54
CA ARG A 106 -15.03 1.72 1.97
C ARG A 106 -16.09 1.87 0.89
N GLY A 107 -17.27 2.39 1.26
CA GLY A 107 -18.43 2.51 0.39
C GLY A 107 -18.23 3.27 -0.92
N ASN A 108 -17.24 4.15 -1.00
CA ASN A 108 -16.85 4.86 -2.23
C ASN A 108 -15.80 4.12 -3.07
N GLY A 109 -15.49 2.86 -2.73
CA GLY A 109 -14.53 2.04 -3.44
C GLY A 109 -13.07 2.36 -3.12
N VAL A 110 -12.76 2.97 -1.98
CA VAL A 110 -11.38 3.13 -1.50
C VAL A 110 -10.90 1.83 -0.88
N LEU A 111 -9.91 1.22 -1.51
CA LEU A 111 -9.25 0.01 -1.04
C LEU A 111 -8.07 0.37 -0.14
N SER A 112 -7.89 -0.37 0.94
CA SER A 112 -6.83 -0.15 1.91
C SER A 112 -6.16 -1.47 2.28
N VAL A 113 -4.82 -1.48 2.27
CA VAL A 113 -4.00 -2.62 2.68
C VAL A 113 -3.05 -2.15 3.78
N PRO A 114 -3.07 -2.80 4.97
CA PRO A 114 -2.18 -2.40 6.05
C PRO A 114 -0.71 -2.62 5.69
N VAL A 115 0.15 -1.82 6.29
CA VAL A 115 1.61 -1.93 6.13
C VAL A 115 2.12 -3.27 6.64
N GLU A 116 1.62 -3.69 7.80
CA GLU A 116 1.90 -5.01 8.37
C GLU A 116 1.03 -6.07 7.68
N ASN A 117 1.61 -6.77 6.73
CA ASN A 117 0.94 -7.85 6.02
C ASN A 117 1.95 -8.89 5.54
N ASP A 118 1.49 -10.11 5.29
CA ASP A 118 2.27 -11.22 4.77
C ASP A 118 1.90 -11.60 3.33
N VAL A 119 1.31 -10.66 2.59
CA VAL A 119 0.88 -10.88 1.21
C VAL A 119 2.10 -11.11 0.32
N PRO A 120 2.22 -12.27 -0.36
CA PRO A 120 3.35 -12.58 -1.23
C PRO A 120 3.38 -11.66 -2.46
N ARG A 121 4.55 -11.61 -3.09
CA ARG A 121 4.69 -10.95 -4.38
C ARG A 121 3.77 -11.59 -5.42
N GLY A 122 3.14 -10.76 -6.21
CA GLY A 122 2.23 -11.23 -7.25
C GLY A 122 1.31 -10.16 -7.77
N ARG A 123 0.48 -10.54 -8.72
CA ARG A 123 -0.55 -9.71 -9.31
C ARG A 123 -1.91 -10.19 -8.81
N TYR A 124 -2.67 -9.28 -8.24
CA TYR A 124 -3.98 -9.58 -7.64
C TYR A 124 -5.05 -8.80 -8.35
N SER A 125 -6.06 -9.49 -8.85
CA SER A 125 -7.24 -8.88 -9.47
C SER A 125 -8.42 -8.96 -8.50
N ILE A 126 -9.05 -7.82 -8.26
CA ILE A 126 -10.10 -7.67 -7.26
C ILE A 126 -11.41 -7.36 -7.95
N SER A 127 -12.45 -8.11 -7.58
CA SER A 127 -13.82 -7.87 -7.98
C SER A 127 -14.61 -7.33 -6.80
N LEU A 128 -15.40 -6.31 -7.03
CA LEU A 128 -16.21 -5.63 -6.03
C LEU A 128 -17.70 -5.85 -6.26
N ASN A 129 -18.45 -5.82 -5.17
CA ASN A 129 -19.90 -5.76 -5.20
C ASN A 129 -20.35 -4.43 -4.59
N PHE A 130 -21.20 -3.73 -5.32
CA PHE A 130 -21.84 -2.50 -4.88
C PHE A 130 -23.32 -2.74 -4.68
N TRP A 131 -23.88 -2.21 -3.59
CA TRP A 131 -25.31 -2.33 -3.33
C TRP A 131 -25.87 -1.08 -2.64
N ASN A 132 -27.16 -0.90 -2.83
CA ASN A 132 -28.00 0.01 -2.07
C ASN A 132 -29.35 -0.65 -1.80
N GLU A 133 -30.30 0.09 -1.24
CA GLU A 133 -31.64 -0.44 -1.04
C GLU A 133 -32.25 -0.93 -2.34
N GLY A 134 -32.46 -2.23 -2.45
CA GLY A 134 -33.15 -2.90 -3.55
C GLY A 134 -32.30 -3.24 -4.79
N ARG A 135 -31.02 -2.88 -4.82
CA ARG A 135 -30.17 -3.19 -5.98
C ARG A 135 -28.76 -3.59 -5.58
N SER A 136 -28.20 -4.49 -6.38
CA SER A 136 -26.81 -4.94 -6.24
C SER A 136 -26.17 -5.08 -7.62
N LYS A 137 -24.91 -4.76 -7.73
CA LYS A 137 -24.11 -4.94 -8.95
C LYS A 137 -22.70 -5.38 -8.63
N ASP A 138 -22.27 -6.41 -9.35
CA ASP A 138 -20.89 -6.88 -9.34
C ASP A 138 -20.08 -6.19 -10.43
N VAL A 139 -18.87 -5.76 -10.08
CA VAL A 139 -17.88 -5.26 -11.03
C VAL A 139 -16.66 -6.17 -10.94
N ASN A 140 -16.48 -6.99 -11.97
CA ASN A 140 -15.44 -8.01 -12.00
C ASN A 140 -14.10 -7.42 -12.43
N ASN A 141 -13.02 -7.85 -11.76
CA ASN A 141 -11.64 -7.47 -12.09
C ASN A 141 -11.46 -5.95 -12.29
N CYS A 142 -12.11 -5.17 -11.43
CA CYS A 142 -12.13 -3.72 -11.56
C CYS A 142 -10.90 -3.04 -10.95
N PHE A 143 -10.13 -3.75 -10.14
CA PHE A 143 -8.95 -3.23 -9.47
C PHE A 143 -7.82 -4.24 -9.50
N THR A 144 -6.60 -3.78 -9.78
CA THR A 144 -5.40 -4.63 -9.76
C THR A 144 -4.42 -4.11 -8.74
N ILE A 145 -3.94 -5.01 -7.88
CA ILE A 145 -2.87 -4.73 -6.91
C ILE A 145 -1.64 -5.54 -7.32
N ILE A 146 -0.52 -4.86 -7.46
CA ILE A 146 0.77 -5.48 -7.73
C ILE A 146 1.62 -5.37 -6.48
N VAL A 147 1.97 -6.51 -5.89
CA VAL A 147 2.88 -6.59 -4.74
C VAL A 147 4.27 -6.94 -5.24
N ARG A 148 5.22 -6.05 -4.98
CA ARG A 148 6.63 -6.19 -5.39
C ARG A 148 7.54 -6.41 -4.20
#